data_54c14b7bec1658fcd8a832687fc16a77
#
_entry.id   54c14b7bec1658fcd8a832687fc16a77
#
_cell.length_a   1.000
_cell.length_b   1.000
_cell.length_c   1.000
_cell.angle_alpha   90.00
_cell.angle_beta   90.00
_cell.angle_gamma   90.00
#
_symmetry.space_group_name_H-M   'P 1'
#
loop_
_entity.id
_entity.type
_entity.pdbx_description
1 polymer ?
#
loop_
_entity_poly.entity_id
_entity_poly.type
_entity_poly.pdbx_seq_one_letter_code
_entity_poly.pdbx_strand_id
1 'polypeptide(L)'
;MVGADPEGSVYSGGTGRPYLVEGVGEDFWPETYDRTICDEIVEVSDKAPFEITRRLAREEGLLVGGSCGMAVAAALEVARRAGPDDVVVVLLPDGGRGYLSKIFNDDWMARYGFVTTGSAEPTVADALGGKSGGMPELIHVHPSETVREAIDLLREYGVSQLPVLKAEPPVVTGEVAGSIAEKDLLDALFTGHAHLHDMVERHMGPPLPMIGGGQPVSEAVALLEKSDAALVLVDGKPKGVLTRQDLLAHLGDR
;
A
#
# COMPACT_ATOMS: atom_id res chain seq x y z
N MET A 1 17.06 25.85 -2.32
CA MET A 1 17.16 24.48 -1.72
C MET A 1 15.85 23.76 -1.96
N VAL A 2 15.89 22.48 -2.36
CA VAL A 2 14.68 21.68 -2.60
C VAL A 2 14.61 20.56 -1.57
N GLY A 3 13.46 20.42 -0.90
CA GLY A 3 13.14 19.33 -0.01
C GLY A 3 12.48 18.19 -0.79
N ALA A 4 12.86 16.93 -0.53
CA ALA A 4 12.16 15.75 -0.98
C ALA A 4 11.33 15.20 0.19
N ASP A 5 10.04 15.01 -0.02
CA ASP A 5 9.10 14.65 1.04
C ASP A 5 8.19 13.51 0.57
N PRO A 6 7.88 12.50 1.41
CA PRO A 6 6.99 11.42 1.01
C PRO A 6 5.54 11.88 0.95
N GLU A 7 4.78 11.32 0.01
CA GLU A 7 3.32 11.49 -0.08
C GLU A 7 2.66 11.15 1.27
N GLY A 8 1.93 12.10 1.84
CA GLY A 8 1.26 11.96 3.13
C GLY A 8 1.92 12.70 4.30
N SER A 9 3.19 13.09 4.18
CA SER A 9 3.89 13.90 5.18
C SER A 9 3.32 15.33 5.27
N VAL A 10 3.46 15.95 6.45
CA VAL A 10 2.98 17.33 6.66
C VAL A 10 3.82 18.38 5.93
N TYR A 11 5.07 18.08 5.55
CA TYR A 11 5.96 19.06 4.92
C TYR A 11 5.51 19.43 3.51
N SER A 12 4.96 18.50 2.75
CA SER A 12 4.37 18.72 1.42
C SER A 12 2.89 19.14 1.46
N GLY A 13 2.31 19.32 2.65
CA GLY A 13 0.91 19.72 2.84
C GLY A 13 -0.04 18.55 3.14
N GLY A 14 0.49 17.37 3.35
CA GLY A 14 -0.27 16.21 3.80
C GLY A 14 -0.74 16.32 5.26
N THR A 15 -1.46 15.31 5.72
CA THR A 15 -2.09 15.25 7.04
C THR A 15 -1.39 14.30 8.02
N GLY A 16 -0.15 13.91 7.74
CA GLY A 16 0.58 12.95 8.56
C GLY A 16 0.14 11.50 8.33
N ARG A 17 -0.20 11.13 7.09
CA ARG A 17 -0.55 9.75 6.74
C ARG A 17 0.70 8.87 6.60
N PRO A 18 0.60 7.57 6.91
CA PRO A 18 1.74 6.66 6.81
C PRO A 18 2.21 6.49 5.35
N TYR A 19 3.48 6.16 5.19
CA TYR A 19 4.18 5.80 3.95
C TYR A 19 5.21 4.71 4.26
N LEU A 20 5.82 4.11 3.23
CA LEU A 20 6.74 2.98 3.39
C LEU A 20 8.22 3.38 3.38
N VAL A 21 8.56 4.56 2.85
CA VAL A 21 9.93 5.11 2.90
C VAL A 21 10.26 5.47 4.34
N GLU A 22 11.36 4.95 4.86
CA GLU A 22 11.80 5.13 6.25
C GLU A 22 12.75 6.32 6.41
N GLY A 23 12.68 6.99 7.57
CA GLY A 23 13.61 8.03 7.98
C GLY A 23 13.43 9.39 7.29
N VAL A 24 12.25 9.64 6.74
CA VAL A 24 11.88 10.87 6.03
C VAL A 24 10.45 11.26 6.35
N GLY A 25 10.11 12.53 6.09
CA GLY A 25 8.78 13.06 6.35
C GLY A 25 8.45 13.11 7.85
N GLU A 26 7.32 13.67 8.20
CA GLU A 26 6.80 13.75 9.57
C GLU A 26 5.27 13.86 9.56
N ASP A 27 4.64 13.53 10.69
CA ASP A 27 3.22 13.72 10.96
C ASP A 27 2.93 15.01 11.76
N PHE A 28 3.98 15.74 12.15
CA PHE A 28 3.93 17.05 12.81
C PHE A 28 5.08 17.94 12.35
N TRP A 29 5.04 19.22 12.71
CA TRP A 29 6.12 20.18 12.46
C TRP A 29 7.06 20.26 13.68
N PRO A 30 8.30 19.73 13.60
CA PRO A 30 9.27 19.88 14.66
C PRO A 30 9.64 21.36 14.89
N GLU A 31 9.85 21.75 16.16
CA GLU A 31 10.29 23.11 16.49
C GLU A 31 11.66 23.48 15.89
N THR A 32 12.48 22.45 15.61
CA THR A 32 13.80 22.61 15.00
C THR A 32 13.76 22.79 13.48
N TYR A 33 12.60 22.61 12.84
CA TYR A 33 12.47 22.75 11.40
C TYR A 33 12.17 24.20 11.00
N ASP A 34 13.08 24.79 10.28
CA ASP A 34 12.89 26.12 9.68
C ASP A 34 12.14 25.97 8.34
N ARG A 35 10.87 26.39 8.34
CA ARG A 35 9.99 26.33 7.16
C ARG A 35 10.45 27.20 5.99
N THR A 36 11.37 28.12 6.22
CA THR A 36 11.88 29.06 5.21
C THR A 36 13.12 28.54 4.48
N ILE A 37 13.66 27.38 4.90
CA ILE A 37 14.93 26.86 4.36
C ILE A 37 14.78 26.26 2.95
N CYS A 38 13.60 25.71 2.64
CA CYS A 38 13.31 25.14 1.34
C CYS A 38 12.59 26.14 0.45
N ASP A 39 13.11 26.37 -0.75
CA ASP A 39 12.46 27.18 -1.79
C ASP A 39 11.28 26.40 -2.42
N GLU A 40 11.39 25.06 -2.44
CA GLU A 40 10.41 24.15 -3.00
C GLU A 40 10.44 22.81 -2.22
N ILE A 41 9.30 22.16 -2.10
CA ILE A 41 9.19 20.79 -1.60
C ILE A 41 8.58 19.94 -2.72
N VAL A 42 9.25 18.85 -3.10
CA VAL A 42 8.79 17.88 -4.07
C VAL A 42 8.22 16.69 -3.32
N GLU A 43 6.94 16.44 -3.50
CA GLU A 43 6.25 15.27 -2.96
C GLU A 43 6.56 14.04 -3.82
N VAL A 44 6.92 12.93 -3.18
CA VAL A 44 7.34 11.70 -3.87
C VAL A 44 6.59 10.50 -3.31
N SER A 45 5.92 9.73 -4.19
CA SER A 45 5.24 8.48 -3.80
C SER A 45 6.25 7.36 -3.49
N ASP A 46 5.85 6.34 -2.73
CA ASP A 46 6.73 5.22 -2.31
C ASP A 46 7.37 4.42 -3.47
N LYS A 47 6.72 4.34 -4.64
CA LYS A 47 7.21 3.56 -5.78
C LYS A 47 8.53 4.09 -6.33
N ALA A 48 8.59 5.37 -6.63
CA ALA A 48 9.75 5.99 -7.27
C ALA A 48 11.04 5.86 -6.43
N PRO A 49 11.03 6.12 -5.11
CA PRO A 49 12.17 5.88 -4.24
C PRO A 49 12.74 4.47 -4.32
N PHE A 50 11.88 3.45 -4.25
CA PHE A 50 12.33 2.06 -4.20
C PHE A 50 12.89 1.59 -5.54
N GLU A 51 12.27 1.97 -6.66
CA GLU A 51 12.80 1.70 -8.00
C GLU A 51 14.16 2.38 -8.22
N ILE A 52 14.29 3.66 -7.85
CA ILE A 52 15.52 4.43 -8.00
C ILE A 52 16.62 3.89 -7.08
N THR A 53 16.31 3.56 -5.83
CA THR A 53 17.28 2.96 -4.90
C THR A 53 17.88 1.68 -5.47
N ARG A 54 17.07 0.81 -6.06
CA ARG A 54 17.54 -0.42 -6.72
C ARG A 54 18.36 -0.13 -7.97
N ARG A 55 18.00 0.90 -8.74
CA ARG A 55 18.76 1.35 -9.92
C ARG A 55 20.12 1.93 -9.52
N LEU A 56 20.18 2.77 -8.50
CA LEU A 56 21.42 3.33 -7.97
C LEU A 56 22.41 2.22 -7.59
N ALA A 57 21.95 1.14 -6.96
CA ALA A 57 22.80 0.01 -6.63
C ALA A 57 23.32 -0.73 -7.86
N ARG A 58 22.48 -0.94 -8.89
CA ARG A 58 22.83 -1.73 -10.08
C ARG A 58 23.58 -0.93 -11.15
N GLU A 59 23.19 0.34 -11.34
CA GLU A 59 23.67 1.16 -12.45
C GLU A 59 24.87 2.04 -12.02
N GLU A 60 24.88 2.52 -10.75
CA GLU A 60 25.88 3.44 -10.23
C GLU A 60 26.80 2.83 -9.16
N GLY A 61 26.51 1.60 -8.71
CA GLY A 61 27.28 0.96 -7.63
C GLY A 61 27.04 1.57 -6.25
N LEU A 62 25.97 2.35 -6.07
CA LEU A 62 25.62 3.06 -4.84
C LEU A 62 24.57 2.25 -4.06
N LEU A 63 25.02 1.49 -3.05
CA LEU A 63 24.12 0.76 -2.13
C LEU A 63 23.65 1.70 -1.03
N VAL A 64 22.49 2.33 -1.23
CA VAL A 64 21.89 3.36 -0.37
C VAL A 64 20.46 3.00 0.07
N GLY A 65 19.87 3.74 1.01
CA GLY A 65 18.52 3.52 1.51
C GLY A 65 17.41 4.13 0.66
N GLY A 66 16.15 3.90 1.07
CA GLY A 66 14.95 4.39 0.36
C GLY A 66 14.86 5.91 0.32
N SER A 67 15.26 6.59 1.40
CA SER A 67 15.34 8.04 1.47
C SER A 67 16.29 8.66 0.44
N CYS A 68 17.38 7.95 0.12
CA CYS A 68 18.31 8.35 -0.94
C CYS A 68 17.65 8.25 -2.32
N GLY A 69 16.90 7.18 -2.58
CA GLY A 69 16.11 7.06 -3.82
C GLY A 69 15.07 8.16 -3.95
N MET A 70 14.44 8.56 -2.83
CA MET A 70 13.52 9.68 -2.80
C MET A 70 14.21 11.02 -3.10
N ALA A 71 15.35 11.28 -2.49
CA ALA A 71 16.14 12.47 -2.77
C ALA A 71 16.55 12.53 -4.25
N VAL A 72 16.96 11.39 -4.85
CA VAL A 72 17.29 11.32 -6.27
C VAL A 72 16.06 11.48 -7.15
N ALA A 73 14.88 10.95 -6.76
CA ALA A 73 13.64 11.17 -7.50
C ALA A 73 13.31 12.66 -7.63
N ALA A 74 13.34 13.39 -6.51
CA ALA A 74 13.12 14.83 -6.47
C ALA A 74 14.20 15.58 -7.26
N ALA A 75 15.46 15.19 -7.12
CA ALA A 75 16.57 15.83 -7.85
C ALA A 75 16.47 15.63 -9.37
N LEU A 76 16.00 14.48 -9.86
CA LEU A 76 15.76 14.25 -11.28
C LEU A 76 14.63 15.12 -11.80
N GLU A 77 13.61 15.42 -11.01
CA GLU A 77 12.56 16.36 -11.40
C GLU A 77 13.12 17.79 -11.53
N VAL A 78 13.92 18.22 -10.56
CA VAL A 78 14.61 19.53 -10.60
C VAL A 78 15.56 19.60 -11.78
N ALA A 79 16.36 18.56 -12.02
CA ALA A 79 17.34 18.53 -13.11
C ALA A 79 16.72 18.64 -14.50
N ARG A 80 15.47 18.19 -14.71
CA ARG A 80 14.76 18.38 -15.99
C ARG A 80 14.50 19.87 -16.30
N ARG A 81 14.50 20.73 -15.28
CA ARG A 81 14.27 22.17 -15.38
C ARG A 81 15.58 22.97 -15.39
N ALA A 82 16.70 22.33 -15.08
CA ALA A 82 18.01 22.93 -15.01
C ALA A 82 18.63 23.16 -16.38
N GLY A 83 19.46 24.18 -16.50
CA GLY A 83 20.27 24.46 -17.69
C GLY A 83 21.53 23.58 -17.77
N PRO A 84 22.25 23.62 -18.92
CA PRO A 84 23.43 22.79 -19.11
C PRO A 84 24.62 23.13 -18.21
N ASP A 85 24.64 24.34 -17.67
CA ASP A 85 25.71 24.80 -16.78
C ASP A 85 25.34 24.71 -15.28
N ASP A 86 24.12 24.28 -14.97
CA ASP A 86 23.67 24.14 -13.60
C ASP A 86 24.24 22.87 -12.95
N VAL A 87 24.53 22.96 -11.65
CA VAL A 87 24.99 21.83 -10.84
C VAL A 87 23.94 21.46 -9.82
N VAL A 88 23.42 20.23 -9.91
CA VAL A 88 22.46 19.69 -8.95
C VAL A 88 23.20 18.77 -7.97
N VAL A 89 23.21 19.13 -6.69
CA VAL A 89 23.81 18.33 -5.61
C VAL A 89 22.72 17.61 -4.84
N VAL A 90 22.88 16.30 -4.67
CA VAL A 90 21.93 15.45 -3.95
C VAL A 90 22.57 14.87 -2.70
N LEU A 91 21.94 15.06 -1.55
CA LEU A 91 22.35 14.43 -0.30
C LEU A 91 21.78 13.01 -0.23
N LEU A 92 22.62 12.00 -0.03
CA LEU A 92 22.25 10.61 0.18
C LEU A 92 22.52 10.26 1.65
N PRO A 93 21.47 10.27 2.54
CA PRO A 93 21.70 10.33 3.98
C PRO A 93 22.16 9.01 4.61
N ASP A 94 21.88 7.85 4.01
CA ASP A 94 22.20 6.56 4.62
C ASP A 94 22.64 5.48 3.62
N GLY A 95 23.06 4.33 4.16
CA GLY A 95 23.49 3.16 3.38
C GLY A 95 22.41 2.08 3.29
N GLY A 96 22.42 1.29 2.20
CA GLY A 96 21.40 0.29 1.89
C GLY A 96 21.43 -1.00 2.72
N ARG A 97 22.41 -1.20 3.62
CA ARG A 97 22.56 -2.47 4.37
C ARG A 97 21.37 -2.82 5.25
N GLY A 98 20.70 -1.82 5.82
CA GLY A 98 19.48 -1.98 6.63
C GLY A 98 18.24 -2.38 5.83
N TYR A 99 18.31 -2.30 4.50
CA TYR A 99 17.15 -2.49 3.60
C TYR A 99 17.24 -3.76 2.74
N LEU A 100 18.22 -4.65 3.02
CA LEU A 100 18.43 -5.89 2.25
C LEU A 100 17.23 -6.85 2.32
N SER A 101 16.47 -6.84 3.41
CA SER A 101 15.26 -7.65 3.59
C SER A 101 13.98 -6.97 3.12
N LYS A 102 14.05 -5.73 2.63
CA LYS A 102 12.93 -4.90 2.17
C LYS A 102 13.15 -4.48 0.70
N ILE A 103 13.61 -3.28 0.45
CA ILE A 103 13.79 -2.69 -0.89
C ILE A 103 14.64 -3.56 -1.82
N PHE A 104 15.67 -4.26 -1.30
CA PHE A 104 16.54 -5.13 -2.08
C PHE A 104 16.10 -6.60 -2.10
N ASN A 105 14.96 -6.94 -1.48
CA ASN A 105 14.35 -8.25 -1.52
C ASN A 105 13.21 -8.28 -2.54
N ASP A 106 13.31 -9.15 -3.55
CA ASP A 106 12.32 -9.25 -4.62
C ASP A 106 10.95 -9.71 -4.12
N ASP A 107 10.89 -10.62 -3.13
CA ASP A 107 9.63 -11.09 -2.55
C ASP A 107 8.91 -9.96 -1.79
N TRP A 108 9.68 -9.10 -1.10
CA TRP A 108 9.12 -7.93 -0.43
C TRP A 108 8.55 -6.93 -1.45
N MET A 109 9.32 -6.61 -2.49
CA MET A 109 8.90 -5.71 -3.56
C MET A 109 7.66 -6.24 -4.30
N ALA A 110 7.64 -7.55 -4.60
CA ALA A 110 6.51 -8.19 -5.24
C ALA A 110 5.25 -8.18 -4.35
N ARG A 111 5.39 -8.51 -3.06
CA ARG A 111 4.28 -8.52 -2.09
C ARG A 111 3.60 -7.16 -1.96
N TYR A 112 4.38 -6.09 -1.96
CA TYR A 112 3.85 -4.72 -1.91
C TYR A 112 3.40 -4.18 -3.28
N GLY A 113 3.51 -4.97 -4.35
CA GLY A 113 3.06 -4.61 -5.70
C GLY A 113 3.94 -3.57 -6.40
N PHE A 114 5.20 -3.42 -5.97
CA PHE A 114 6.16 -2.51 -6.62
C PHE A 114 6.81 -3.10 -7.86
N VAL A 115 6.81 -4.42 -8.00
CA VAL A 115 7.36 -5.12 -9.18
C VAL A 115 6.38 -6.17 -9.66
N THR A 116 6.36 -6.37 -10.97
CA THR A 116 5.68 -7.50 -11.61
C THR A 116 6.70 -8.63 -11.76
N THR A 117 6.35 -9.81 -11.28
CA THR A 117 7.16 -11.00 -11.52
C THR A 117 7.07 -11.35 -12.99
N GLY A 118 8.20 -11.54 -13.67
CA GLY A 118 8.26 -11.79 -15.12
C GLY A 118 7.76 -13.20 -15.53
N SER A 119 6.64 -13.65 -14.97
CA SER A 119 5.96 -14.90 -15.32
C SER A 119 5.10 -14.71 -16.57
N ALA A 120 4.99 -15.77 -17.38
CA ALA A 120 4.02 -15.83 -18.48
C ALA A 120 2.58 -16.11 -17.98
N GLU A 121 2.41 -16.37 -16.68
CA GLU A 121 1.11 -16.56 -16.04
C GLU A 121 0.38 -15.22 -15.89
N PRO A 122 -0.96 -15.24 -15.83
CA PRO A 122 -1.74 -14.08 -15.45
C PRO A 122 -1.34 -13.57 -14.08
N THR A 123 -1.48 -12.29 -13.88
CA THR A 123 -1.20 -11.64 -12.61
C THR A 123 -2.44 -11.63 -11.71
N VAL A 124 -2.21 -11.41 -10.42
CA VAL A 124 -3.28 -11.17 -9.43
C VAL A 124 -4.14 -9.98 -9.82
N ALA A 125 -3.53 -8.92 -10.39
CA ALA A 125 -4.27 -7.75 -10.87
C ALA A 125 -5.22 -8.10 -12.03
N ASP A 126 -4.83 -9.01 -12.93
CA ASP A 126 -5.71 -9.48 -14.01
C ASP A 126 -6.93 -10.21 -13.45
N ALA A 127 -6.72 -11.05 -12.43
CA ALA A 127 -7.82 -11.76 -11.75
C ALA A 127 -8.74 -10.80 -10.98
N LEU A 128 -8.20 -9.75 -10.36
CA LEU A 128 -8.98 -8.72 -9.68
C LEU A 128 -9.78 -7.86 -10.67
N GLY A 129 -9.20 -7.55 -11.84
CA GLY A 129 -9.84 -6.72 -12.88
C GLY A 129 -11.10 -7.33 -13.48
N GLY A 130 -11.29 -8.65 -13.39
CA GLY A 130 -12.51 -9.35 -13.81
C GLY A 130 -13.77 -9.00 -13.00
N LYS A 131 -13.62 -8.31 -11.85
CA LYS A 131 -14.74 -7.81 -11.00
C LYS A 131 -15.46 -6.59 -11.57
N SER A 132 -15.16 -6.13 -12.79
CA SER A 132 -15.67 -4.89 -13.38
C SER A 132 -17.18 -4.95 -13.63
N GLY A 133 -17.95 -4.39 -12.72
CA GLY A 133 -19.42 -4.26 -12.81
C GLY A 133 -19.95 -3.01 -12.09
N GLY A 134 -19.15 -1.91 -11.95
CA GLY A 134 -19.59 -0.70 -11.25
C GLY A 134 -19.42 -0.73 -9.73
N MET A 135 -18.75 -1.75 -9.18
CA MET A 135 -18.39 -1.80 -7.75
C MET A 135 -17.22 -0.84 -7.44
N PRO A 136 -17.18 -0.27 -6.24
CA PRO A 136 -16.00 0.46 -5.75
C PRO A 136 -14.74 -0.39 -5.85
N GLU A 137 -13.59 0.24 -6.14
CA GLU A 137 -12.30 -0.45 -6.26
C GLU A 137 -11.93 -1.21 -4.97
N LEU A 138 -12.25 -0.64 -3.81
CA LEU A 138 -12.02 -1.24 -2.50
C LEU A 138 -13.24 -1.04 -1.60
N ILE A 139 -14.05 -2.08 -1.44
CA ILE A 139 -15.15 -2.11 -0.47
C ILE A 139 -14.55 -2.33 0.91
N HIS A 140 -14.86 -1.49 1.86
CA HIS A 140 -14.28 -1.46 3.20
C HIS A 140 -15.26 -0.98 4.24
N VAL A 141 -14.87 -1.04 5.51
CA VAL A 141 -15.57 -0.51 6.67
C VAL A 141 -14.58 0.20 7.59
N HIS A 142 -15.04 1.19 8.36
CA HIS A 142 -14.22 1.89 9.33
C HIS A 142 -14.34 1.28 10.74
N PRO A 143 -13.32 1.41 11.62
CA PRO A 143 -13.36 0.91 13.00
C PRO A 143 -14.54 1.46 13.81
N SER A 144 -14.96 2.70 13.51
CA SER A 144 -16.05 3.42 14.20
C SER A 144 -17.44 3.14 13.64
N GLU A 145 -17.56 2.39 12.56
CA GLU A 145 -18.84 1.96 12.02
C GLU A 145 -19.40 0.79 12.83
N THR A 146 -20.69 0.54 12.70
CA THR A 146 -21.38 -0.51 13.46
C THR A 146 -21.32 -1.86 12.74
N VAL A 147 -21.50 -2.94 13.50
CA VAL A 147 -21.67 -4.30 12.95
C VAL A 147 -22.85 -4.35 11.95
N ARG A 148 -23.92 -3.57 12.16
CA ARG A 148 -25.04 -3.46 11.22
C ARG A 148 -24.56 -2.91 9.86
N GLU A 149 -23.84 -1.80 9.87
CA GLU A 149 -23.31 -1.18 8.63
C GLU A 149 -22.37 -2.13 7.89
N ALA A 150 -21.50 -2.85 8.62
CA ALA A 150 -20.66 -3.89 8.01
C ALA A 150 -21.49 -5.00 7.34
N ILE A 151 -22.56 -5.48 7.98
CA ILE A 151 -23.47 -6.48 7.40
C ILE A 151 -24.19 -5.94 6.17
N ASP A 152 -24.64 -4.70 6.20
CA ASP A 152 -25.31 -4.08 5.07
C ASP A 152 -24.37 -3.98 3.85
N LEU A 153 -23.08 -3.60 4.05
CA LEU A 153 -22.07 -3.60 3.01
C LEU A 153 -21.78 -5.00 2.46
N LEU A 154 -21.60 -6.02 3.33
CA LEU A 154 -21.41 -7.41 2.91
C LEU A 154 -22.55 -7.88 1.99
N ARG A 155 -23.81 -7.54 2.33
CA ARG A 155 -24.99 -7.92 1.56
C ARG A 155 -25.14 -7.11 0.28
N GLU A 156 -24.94 -5.79 0.34
CA GLU A 156 -25.10 -4.89 -0.82
C GLU A 156 -24.15 -5.28 -1.96
N TYR A 157 -22.89 -5.56 -1.62
CA TYR A 157 -21.86 -5.89 -2.60
C TYR A 157 -21.66 -7.40 -2.81
N GLY A 158 -22.35 -8.24 -2.07
CA GLY A 158 -22.23 -9.71 -2.18
C GLY A 158 -20.83 -10.22 -1.86
N VAL A 159 -20.14 -9.58 -0.93
CA VAL A 159 -18.78 -9.96 -0.49
C VAL A 159 -18.83 -10.62 0.89
N SER A 160 -17.88 -11.51 1.16
CA SER A 160 -17.79 -12.24 2.43
C SER A 160 -16.69 -11.70 3.38
N GLN A 161 -15.89 -10.74 2.90
CA GLN A 161 -14.76 -10.17 3.64
C GLN A 161 -14.68 -8.67 3.38
N LEU A 162 -14.46 -7.90 4.44
CA LEU A 162 -14.21 -6.45 4.37
C LEU A 162 -12.90 -6.12 5.07
N PRO A 163 -11.96 -5.42 4.44
CA PRO A 163 -10.88 -4.77 5.16
C PRO A 163 -11.43 -3.64 6.03
N VAL A 164 -10.86 -3.47 7.22
CA VAL A 164 -11.17 -2.37 8.13
C VAL A 164 -10.10 -1.30 7.96
N LEU A 165 -10.49 -0.12 7.49
CA LEU A 165 -9.58 0.98 7.15
C LEU A 165 -9.74 2.14 8.12
N LYS A 166 -8.61 2.78 8.50
CA LYS A 166 -8.60 3.95 9.38
C LYS A 166 -8.94 5.25 8.65
N ALA A 167 -8.87 5.27 7.32
CA ALA A 167 -9.11 6.43 6.47
C ALA A 167 -9.79 6.00 5.16
N GLU A 168 -10.36 6.97 4.43
CA GLU A 168 -10.90 6.76 3.09
C GLU A 168 -9.79 6.46 2.07
N PRO A 169 -10.06 5.55 1.09
CA PRO A 169 -9.14 5.33 0.00
C PRO A 169 -8.87 6.60 -0.84
N PRO A 170 -7.66 6.76 -1.38
CA PRO A 170 -6.55 5.80 -1.37
C PRO A 170 -5.86 5.71 -0.01
N VAL A 171 -5.60 4.50 0.45
CA VAL A 171 -4.93 4.22 1.72
C VAL A 171 -3.62 3.47 1.49
N VAL A 172 -2.76 3.47 2.50
CA VAL A 172 -1.56 2.64 2.56
C VAL A 172 -1.72 1.51 3.57
N THR A 173 -0.82 0.53 3.54
CA THR A 173 -0.93 -0.66 4.40
C THR A 173 -0.97 -0.36 5.89
N GLY A 174 -0.32 0.72 6.36
CA GLY A 174 -0.36 1.17 7.76
C GLY A 174 -1.73 1.65 8.24
N GLU A 175 -2.64 1.94 7.32
CA GLU A 175 -4.02 2.36 7.61
C GLU A 175 -5.01 1.20 7.64
N VAL A 176 -4.58 -0.03 7.34
CA VAL A 176 -5.41 -1.23 7.46
C VAL A 176 -5.41 -1.69 8.91
N ALA A 177 -6.53 -1.47 9.62
CA ALA A 177 -6.68 -1.80 11.04
C ALA A 177 -6.93 -3.29 11.28
N GLY A 178 -7.68 -3.94 10.37
CA GLY A 178 -8.09 -5.33 10.54
C GLY A 178 -8.93 -5.82 9.36
N SER A 179 -9.75 -6.83 9.61
CA SER A 179 -10.73 -7.34 8.67
C SER A 179 -11.99 -7.84 9.36
N ILE A 180 -13.11 -7.83 8.65
CA ILE A 180 -14.37 -8.43 9.06
C ILE A 180 -14.69 -9.59 8.10
N ALA A 181 -15.01 -10.75 8.65
CA ALA A 181 -15.51 -11.89 7.90
C ALA A 181 -17.01 -12.13 8.21
N GLU A 182 -17.82 -12.36 7.18
CA GLU A 182 -19.24 -12.69 7.32
C GLU A 182 -19.46 -13.86 8.31
N LYS A 183 -18.65 -14.91 8.17
CA LYS A 183 -18.70 -16.10 9.01
C LYS A 183 -18.48 -15.78 10.49
N ASP A 184 -17.49 -14.94 10.82
CA ASP A 184 -17.12 -14.63 12.19
C ASP A 184 -18.16 -13.71 12.84
N LEU A 185 -18.73 -12.76 12.07
CA LEU A 185 -19.85 -11.93 12.53
C LEU A 185 -21.10 -12.78 12.79
N LEU A 186 -21.42 -13.73 11.92
CA LEU A 186 -22.56 -14.62 12.09
C LEU A 186 -22.45 -15.41 13.40
N ASP A 187 -21.27 -16.02 13.65
CA ASP A 187 -21.02 -16.77 14.87
C ASP A 187 -21.11 -15.89 16.12
N ALA A 188 -20.47 -14.71 16.09
CA ALA A 188 -20.50 -13.78 17.22
C ALA A 188 -21.92 -13.28 17.55
N LEU A 189 -22.74 -13.00 16.55
CA LEU A 189 -24.14 -12.59 16.74
C LEU A 189 -25.01 -13.73 17.28
N PHE A 190 -24.85 -14.96 16.76
CA PHE A 190 -25.62 -16.13 17.21
C PHE A 190 -25.30 -16.54 18.63
N THR A 191 -24.03 -16.40 19.03
CA THR A 191 -23.56 -16.73 20.38
C THR A 191 -23.77 -15.59 21.39
N GLY A 192 -24.24 -14.41 20.94
CA GLY A 192 -24.47 -13.24 21.77
C GLY A 192 -23.19 -12.49 22.18
N HIS A 193 -22.07 -12.77 21.54
CA HIS A 193 -20.79 -12.06 21.75
C HIS A 193 -20.73 -10.72 21.00
N ALA A 194 -21.57 -10.53 19.98
CA ALA A 194 -21.69 -9.28 19.24
C ALA A 194 -23.16 -8.84 19.17
N HIS A 195 -23.36 -7.51 19.05
CA HIS A 195 -24.66 -6.89 18.83
C HIS A 195 -24.57 -5.94 17.62
N LEU A 196 -25.72 -5.72 16.96
CA LEU A 196 -25.77 -4.92 15.72
C LEU A 196 -25.31 -3.46 15.90
N HIS A 197 -25.33 -2.92 17.11
CA HIS A 197 -24.92 -1.54 17.43
C HIS A 197 -23.47 -1.46 17.96
N ASP A 198 -22.78 -2.58 18.09
CA ASP A 198 -21.38 -2.59 18.50
C ASP A 198 -20.52 -2.00 17.38
N MET A 199 -19.41 -1.35 17.76
CA MET A 199 -18.42 -0.84 16.80
C MET A 199 -17.62 -2.00 16.21
N VAL A 200 -17.31 -1.90 14.92
CA VAL A 200 -16.52 -2.86 14.16
C VAL A 200 -15.17 -3.17 14.83
N GLU A 201 -14.51 -2.17 15.41
CA GLU A 201 -13.21 -2.33 16.08
C GLU A 201 -13.19 -3.39 17.18
N ARG A 202 -14.34 -3.70 17.79
CA ARG A 202 -14.47 -4.70 18.86
C ARG A 202 -14.55 -6.13 18.34
N HIS A 203 -14.90 -6.28 17.05
CA HIS A 203 -15.19 -7.58 16.44
C HIS A 203 -14.32 -7.86 15.22
N MET A 204 -13.46 -6.91 14.81
CA MET A 204 -12.52 -7.13 13.70
C MET A 204 -11.43 -8.13 14.09
N GLY A 205 -11.08 -8.99 13.14
CA GLY A 205 -9.90 -9.84 13.18
C GLY A 205 -8.64 -9.10 12.70
N PRO A 206 -7.51 -9.82 12.62
CA PRO A 206 -6.27 -9.26 12.05
C PRO A 206 -6.48 -8.85 10.59
N PRO A 207 -5.62 -7.95 10.05
CA PRO A 207 -5.61 -7.62 8.64
C PRO A 207 -5.51 -8.86 7.75
N LEU A 208 -6.17 -8.83 6.60
CA LEU A 208 -6.05 -9.88 5.58
C LEU A 208 -4.58 -10.02 5.15
N PRO A 209 -4.13 -11.24 4.81
CA PRO A 209 -2.82 -11.44 4.23
C PRO A 209 -2.71 -10.66 2.92
N MET A 210 -1.52 -10.09 2.67
CA MET A 210 -1.27 -9.22 1.53
C MET A 210 -0.61 -9.97 0.39
N ILE A 211 -0.99 -9.61 -0.83
CA ILE A 211 -0.40 -10.09 -2.07
C ILE A 211 -0.27 -8.92 -3.07
N GLY A 212 0.84 -8.84 -3.78
CA GLY A 212 1.03 -7.82 -4.81
C GLY A 212 0.28 -8.15 -6.10
N GLY A 213 -0.32 -7.13 -6.71
CA GLY A 213 -1.04 -7.27 -7.98
C GLY A 213 -0.19 -7.80 -9.13
N GLY A 214 1.13 -7.56 -9.10
CA GLY A 214 2.08 -8.07 -10.10
C GLY A 214 2.56 -9.52 -9.89
N GLN A 215 2.14 -10.20 -8.82
CA GLN A 215 2.47 -11.61 -8.58
C GLN A 215 1.60 -12.53 -9.46
N PRO A 216 2.07 -13.74 -9.81
CA PRO A 216 1.30 -14.69 -10.60
C PRO A 216 0.10 -15.22 -9.81
N VAL A 217 -0.96 -15.61 -10.50
CA VAL A 217 -2.18 -16.18 -9.90
C VAL A 217 -1.87 -17.44 -9.07
N SER A 218 -0.85 -18.22 -9.43
CA SER A 218 -0.40 -19.38 -8.65
C SER A 218 -0.02 -19.04 -7.21
N GLU A 219 0.58 -17.89 -6.96
CA GLU A 219 0.89 -17.41 -5.60
C GLU A 219 -0.39 -17.07 -4.82
N ALA A 220 -1.39 -16.50 -5.49
CA ALA A 220 -2.69 -16.25 -4.86
C ALA A 220 -3.41 -17.57 -4.49
N VAL A 221 -3.33 -18.58 -5.34
CA VAL A 221 -3.88 -19.93 -5.05
C VAL A 221 -3.23 -20.48 -3.78
N ALA A 222 -1.90 -20.47 -3.69
CA ALA A 222 -1.17 -20.98 -2.52
C ALA A 222 -1.49 -20.18 -1.23
N LEU A 223 -1.70 -18.86 -1.33
CA LEU A 223 -2.10 -18.02 -0.21
C LEU A 223 -3.53 -18.33 0.25
N LEU A 224 -4.45 -18.49 -0.69
CA LEU A 224 -5.87 -18.77 -0.42
C LEU A 224 -6.18 -20.22 -0.01
N GLU A 225 -5.19 -21.13 -0.04
CA GLU A 225 -5.28 -22.42 0.66
C GLU A 225 -5.33 -22.25 2.17
N LYS A 226 -4.69 -21.19 2.70
CA LYS A 226 -4.50 -20.95 4.14
C LYS A 226 -5.37 -19.78 4.67
N SER A 227 -6.00 -19.03 3.79
CA SER A 227 -6.86 -17.89 4.14
C SER A 227 -8.08 -17.82 3.24
N ASP A 228 -9.16 -17.17 3.70
CA ASP A 228 -10.39 -17.05 2.93
C ASP A 228 -10.33 -15.91 1.91
N ALA A 229 -9.47 -14.93 2.14
CA ALA A 229 -9.27 -13.78 1.26
C ALA A 229 -7.84 -13.22 1.38
N ALA A 230 -7.45 -12.39 0.43
CA ALA A 230 -6.19 -11.65 0.41
C ALA A 230 -6.42 -10.19 0.00
N LEU A 231 -5.70 -9.27 0.64
CA LEU A 231 -5.67 -7.86 0.27
C LEU A 231 -4.66 -7.67 -0.86
N VAL A 232 -5.12 -7.22 -2.02
CA VAL A 232 -4.27 -6.99 -3.19
C VAL A 232 -3.65 -5.60 -3.12
N LEU A 233 -2.34 -5.53 -3.29
CA LEU A 233 -1.56 -4.29 -3.27
C LEU A 233 -1.03 -3.95 -4.67
N VAL A 234 -1.12 -2.68 -5.03
CA VAL A 234 -0.46 -2.10 -6.21
C VAL A 234 0.27 -0.84 -5.75
N ASP A 235 1.56 -0.77 -6.06
CA ASP A 235 2.42 0.35 -5.65
C ASP A 235 2.31 0.68 -4.14
N GLY A 236 2.25 -0.37 -3.29
CA GLY A 236 2.15 -0.25 -1.84
C GLY A 236 0.74 0.07 -1.30
N LYS A 237 -0.23 0.31 -2.16
CA LYS A 237 -1.59 0.73 -1.78
C LYS A 237 -2.60 -0.41 -1.97
N PRO A 238 -3.49 -0.67 -0.99
CA PRO A 238 -4.64 -1.57 -1.14
C PRO A 238 -5.52 -1.18 -2.33
N LYS A 239 -5.82 -2.16 -3.17
CA LYS A 239 -6.64 -1.98 -4.39
C LYS A 239 -7.90 -2.82 -4.42
N GLY A 240 -7.92 -3.94 -3.71
CA GLY A 240 -9.09 -4.80 -3.66
C GLY A 240 -8.86 -6.02 -2.80
N VAL A 241 -9.90 -6.79 -2.60
CA VAL A 241 -9.88 -8.08 -1.90
C VAL A 241 -10.08 -9.20 -2.92
N LEU A 242 -9.18 -10.17 -2.92
CA LEU A 242 -9.23 -11.36 -3.77
C LEU A 242 -9.66 -12.57 -2.95
N THR A 243 -10.60 -13.34 -3.48
CA THR A 243 -11.13 -14.58 -2.89
C THR A 243 -10.95 -15.77 -3.85
N ARG A 244 -11.20 -17.00 -3.35
CA ARG A 244 -11.23 -18.20 -4.22
C ARG A 244 -12.27 -18.10 -5.33
N GLN A 245 -13.42 -17.44 -5.07
CA GLN A 245 -14.48 -17.25 -6.05
C GLN A 245 -14.01 -16.39 -7.23
N ASP A 246 -13.22 -15.35 -6.96
CA ASP A 246 -12.65 -14.49 -8.00
C ASP A 246 -11.68 -15.26 -8.90
N LEU A 247 -10.85 -16.13 -8.30
CA LEU A 247 -9.95 -17.00 -9.06
C LEU A 247 -10.71 -18.00 -9.93
N LEU A 248 -11.79 -18.60 -9.40
CA LEU A 248 -12.63 -19.52 -10.18
C LEU A 248 -13.32 -18.80 -11.35
N ALA A 249 -13.83 -17.59 -11.13
CA ALA A 249 -14.42 -16.76 -12.20
C ALA A 249 -13.37 -16.45 -13.28
N HIS A 250 -12.19 -15.98 -12.89
CA HIS A 250 -11.09 -15.69 -13.82
C HIS A 250 -10.63 -16.90 -14.66
N LEU A 251 -10.66 -18.11 -14.09
CA LEU A 251 -10.32 -19.34 -14.79
C LEU A 251 -11.45 -19.82 -15.70
N GLY A 252 -12.71 -19.52 -15.38
CA GLY A 252 -13.89 -19.90 -16.15
C GLY A 252 -14.12 -19.06 -17.39
N ASP A 253 -13.59 -17.83 -17.41
CA ASP A 253 -13.70 -16.89 -18.53
C ASP A 253 -12.61 -17.09 -19.61
N ARG A 254 -11.77 -18.13 -19.48
CA ARG A 254 -10.71 -18.54 -20.42
C ARG A 254 -11.10 -19.74 -21.24
#